data_829401456aa4f586718d0e86217bd05b
#
_entry.id   829401456aa4f586718d0e86217bd05b
#
_cell.length_a   1.000
_cell.length_b   1.000
_cell.length_c   1.000
_cell.angle_alpha   90.00
_cell.angle_beta   90.00
_cell.angle_gamma   90.00
#
_symmetry.space_group_name_H-M   'P 1'
#
loop_
_entity.id
_entity.type
_entity.pdbx_description
1 polymer ?
#
loop_
_entity_poly.entity_id
_entity_poly.type
_entity_poly.pdbx_seq_one_letter_code
_entity_poly.pdbx_strand_id
1 'polypeptide(L)'
;MKDRIAVVWTRLGPQPSKMGTLTVTEREARFTYEPAYSQSGLRGLGLVYPADRFDSTIIRPRSEYFDLFPPLQALIPPRAERNFQRALLLQYLNSIHVSPAPGFATDWEMLTHAGHGAIGHLDVFSDDQAALQWYASPSKKGLVELDGKFGFSLKEFMTWFDGDAEALIELLGPTPSVGGAIPKIPLSIARSGWDGRIGLPTRYGDSDRTDIILKLENNHQYPGITELEALALQLHQQAGFDVPRFWPVEVNGLRALAIERFDRNHNGGTVFMESIYSILASGSKHISHHYSARYDHIAQALDNPRLQIVSQRKAAKQHLLERLIMAILTGNGDLHLENLAIIERNGELQFSPVYDPTPMRAYRLHDMLFPPGMSFGNYGEMPDNRTGEQPVNFKQAMQRFIKNLGISRNDYLNSLERLLKASADYPQQIQALNTLPTDNKNQLIAIHQKTRRLFEAG
;
A
#
# COMPACT_ATOMS: atom_id res chain seq x y z
N MET A 1 -30.39 -10.65 8.07
CA MET A 1 -29.88 -9.41 7.42
C MET A 1 -30.36 -9.42 6.00
N LYS A 2 -30.82 -8.27 5.45
CA LYS A 2 -31.18 -8.17 4.02
C LYS A 2 -29.89 -8.28 3.20
N ASP A 3 -29.89 -9.03 2.11
CA ASP A 3 -28.74 -9.15 1.23
C ASP A 3 -28.31 -7.77 0.74
N ARG A 4 -26.99 -7.54 0.69
CA ARG A 4 -26.39 -6.30 0.20
C ARG A 4 -25.78 -6.55 -1.17
N ILE A 5 -26.02 -5.64 -2.10
CA ILE A 5 -25.56 -5.74 -3.49
C ILE A 5 -24.79 -4.48 -3.85
N ALA A 6 -23.65 -4.66 -4.52
CA ALA A 6 -22.82 -3.59 -5.08
C ALA A 6 -22.26 -4.03 -6.44
N VAL A 7 -21.85 -3.07 -7.26
CA VAL A 7 -21.20 -3.34 -8.54
C VAL A 7 -19.71 -2.97 -8.46
N VAL A 8 -18.89 -3.78 -9.09
CA VAL A 8 -17.44 -3.56 -9.18
C VAL A 8 -17.11 -3.21 -10.62
N TRP A 9 -16.42 -2.09 -10.78
CA TRP A 9 -15.94 -1.56 -12.04
C TRP A 9 -14.41 -1.44 -12.01
N THR A 10 -13.83 -1.15 -13.17
CA THR A 10 -12.37 -0.94 -13.30
C THR A 10 -12.06 0.01 -14.44
N ARG A 11 -10.87 0.62 -14.36
CA ARG A 11 -10.27 1.47 -15.41
C ARG A 11 -9.03 0.84 -16.04
N LEU A 12 -8.91 -0.50 -16.00
CA LEU A 12 -7.77 -1.24 -16.58
C LEU A 12 -7.75 -1.18 -18.10
N GLY A 13 -8.91 -1.13 -18.73
CA GLY A 13 -9.07 -1.13 -20.18
C GLY A 13 -9.00 0.27 -20.80
N PRO A 14 -9.25 0.36 -22.11
CA PRO A 14 -9.30 1.63 -22.83
C PRO A 14 -10.48 2.51 -22.40
N GLN A 15 -11.46 1.94 -21.73
CA GLN A 15 -12.60 2.62 -21.11
C GLN A 15 -12.97 1.94 -19.80
N PRO A 16 -13.57 2.68 -18.84
CA PRO A 16 -14.14 2.08 -17.65
C PRO A 16 -15.15 0.99 -18.01
N SER A 17 -15.08 -0.13 -17.34
CA SER A 17 -15.94 -1.28 -17.60
C SER A 17 -16.40 -1.95 -16.31
N LYS A 18 -17.64 -2.45 -16.31
CA LYS A 18 -18.18 -3.24 -15.22
C LYS A 18 -17.46 -4.58 -15.18
N MET A 19 -16.84 -4.87 -14.04
CA MET A 19 -16.17 -6.15 -13.80
C MET A 19 -17.17 -7.23 -13.37
N GLY A 20 -18.10 -6.88 -12.48
CA GLY A 20 -19.07 -7.82 -11.96
C GLY A 20 -19.92 -7.28 -10.83
N THR A 21 -20.65 -8.19 -10.19
CA THR A 21 -21.58 -7.89 -9.09
C THR A 21 -21.14 -8.61 -7.81
N LEU A 22 -21.05 -7.86 -6.72
CA LEU A 22 -20.82 -8.34 -5.37
C LEU A 22 -22.15 -8.46 -4.63
N THR A 23 -22.43 -9.64 -4.07
CA THR A 23 -23.56 -9.87 -3.17
C THR A 23 -23.05 -10.39 -1.83
N VAL A 24 -23.48 -9.78 -0.73
CA VAL A 24 -23.07 -10.19 0.62
C VAL A 24 -24.29 -10.56 1.45
N THR A 25 -24.31 -11.78 1.93
CA THR A 25 -25.32 -12.34 2.83
C THR A 25 -24.78 -12.35 4.29
N GLU A 26 -25.52 -12.94 5.21
CA GLU A 26 -25.03 -13.15 6.58
C GLU A 26 -23.85 -14.12 6.66
N ARG A 27 -23.75 -15.07 5.73
CA ARG A 27 -22.79 -16.19 5.80
C ARG A 27 -21.63 -16.07 4.82
N GLU A 28 -21.81 -15.37 3.71
CA GLU A 28 -20.84 -15.39 2.63
C GLU A 28 -20.88 -14.13 1.78
N ALA A 29 -19.76 -13.83 1.13
CA ALA A 29 -19.64 -12.90 0.03
C ALA A 29 -19.61 -13.69 -1.29
N ARG A 30 -20.34 -13.23 -2.29
CA ARG A 30 -20.45 -13.81 -3.64
C ARG A 30 -20.01 -12.77 -4.64
N PHE A 31 -19.22 -13.17 -5.62
CA PHE A 31 -18.84 -12.32 -6.74
C PHE A 31 -19.10 -13.03 -8.06
N THR A 32 -19.83 -12.37 -8.96
CA THR A 32 -20.14 -12.88 -10.29
C THR A 32 -19.59 -11.91 -11.32
N TYR A 33 -18.67 -12.38 -12.17
CA TYR A 33 -18.15 -11.59 -13.29
C TYR A 33 -19.21 -11.33 -14.34
N GLU A 34 -19.17 -10.17 -14.97
CA GLU A 34 -19.90 -9.93 -16.21
C GLU A 34 -19.32 -10.80 -17.34
N PRO A 35 -20.16 -11.48 -18.14
CA PRO A 35 -19.67 -12.35 -19.21
C PRO A 35 -18.75 -11.63 -20.21
N ALA A 36 -19.07 -10.39 -20.57
CA ALA A 36 -18.24 -9.58 -21.46
C ALA A 36 -16.88 -9.25 -20.82
N TYR A 37 -16.83 -9.05 -19.50
CA TYR A 37 -15.58 -8.78 -18.80
C TYR A 37 -14.70 -10.03 -18.74
N SER A 38 -15.27 -11.20 -18.48
CA SER A 38 -14.49 -12.47 -18.45
C SER A 38 -13.80 -12.77 -19.79
N GLN A 39 -14.36 -12.26 -20.90
CA GLN A 39 -13.79 -12.42 -22.25
C GLN A 39 -12.84 -11.29 -22.66
N SER A 40 -12.69 -10.25 -21.84
CA SER A 40 -11.89 -9.06 -22.19
C SER A 40 -10.38 -9.27 -22.13
N GLY A 41 -9.90 -10.33 -21.46
CA GLY A 41 -8.48 -10.55 -21.17
C GLY A 41 -7.92 -9.64 -20.06
N LEU A 42 -8.74 -8.79 -19.44
CA LEU A 42 -8.32 -7.93 -18.33
C LEU A 42 -8.22 -8.71 -17.02
N ARG A 43 -7.45 -8.19 -16.06
CA ARG A 43 -7.31 -8.78 -14.73
C ARG A 43 -8.63 -8.76 -13.96
N GLY A 44 -8.88 -9.82 -13.20
CA GLY A 44 -10.04 -9.92 -12.32
C GLY A 44 -9.88 -9.17 -11.00
N LEU A 45 -10.66 -9.56 -9.98
CA LEU A 45 -10.60 -8.99 -8.62
C LEU A 45 -9.21 -9.00 -8.02
N GLY A 46 -8.44 -10.04 -8.32
CA GLY A 46 -7.08 -10.25 -7.87
C GLY A 46 -6.48 -11.47 -8.56
N LEU A 47 -5.20 -11.76 -8.29
CA LEU A 47 -4.48 -12.87 -8.94
C LEU A 47 -5.06 -14.25 -8.60
N VAL A 48 -5.68 -14.38 -7.41
CA VAL A 48 -6.34 -15.63 -7.00
C VAL A 48 -7.73 -15.77 -7.64
N TYR A 49 -8.30 -14.68 -8.12
CA TYR A 49 -9.63 -14.61 -8.73
C TYR A 49 -9.57 -14.08 -10.18
N PRO A 50 -8.85 -14.75 -11.10
CA PRO A 50 -8.73 -14.30 -12.48
C PRO A 50 -10.08 -14.40 -13.22
N ALA A 51 -10.42 -13.39 -14.02
CA ALA A 51 -11.72 -13.29 -14.67
C ALA A 51 -11.96 -14.38 -15.73
N ASP A 52 -10.90 -14.83 -16.39
CA ASP A 52 -10.94 -15.85 -17.46
C ASP A 52 -11.14 -17.29 -16.96
N ARG A 53 -11.05 -17.52 -15.65
CA ARG A 53 -11.16 -18.86 -15.04
C ARG A 53 -12.44 -19.09 -14.24
N PHE A 54 -13.25 -18.05 -14.08
CA PHE A 54 -14.51 -18.13 -13.33
C PHE A 54 -15.68 -17.74 -14.23
N ASP A 55 -16.35 -18.73 -14.78
CA ASP A 55 -17.60 -18.62 -15.54
C ASP A 55 -18.86 -18.67 -14.65
N SER A 56 -18.66 -18.89 -13.35
CA SER A 56 -19.69 -19.01 -12.33
C SER A 56 -19.41 -18.06 -11.14
N THR A 57 -20.38 -17.97 -10.22
CA THR A 57 -20.24 -17.18 -9.00
C THR A 57 -19.14 -17.72 -8.10
N ILE A 58 -18.20 -16.86 -7.73
CA ILE A 58 -17.19 -17.15 -6.71
C ILE A 58 -17.81 -16.92 -5.35
N ILE A 59 -17.68 -17.90 -4.45
CA ILE A 59 -18.23 -17.85 -3.09
C ILE A 59 -17.08 -17.86 -2.09
N ARG A 60 -17.10 -16.91 -1.16
CA ARG A 60 -16.20 -16.86 -0.02
C ARG A 60 -17.01 -16.79 1.27
N PRO A 61 -16.87 -17.77 2.19
CA PRO A 61 -17.47 -17.68 3.52
C PRO A 61 -16.94 -16.45 4.26
N ARG A 62 -17.82 -15.74 4.96
CA ARG A 62 -17.43 -14.68 5.88
C ARG A 62 -16.73 -15.29 7.09
N SER A 63 -15.82 -14.56 7.68
CA SER A 63 -15.02 -14.99 8.82
C SER A 63 -14.84 -13.84 9.81
N GLU A 64 -14.23 -14.13 10.95
CA GLU A 64 -13.86 -13.11 11.94
C GLU A 64 -13.00 -11.96 11.35
N TYR A 65 -12.15 -12.29 10.36
CA TYR A 65 -11.19 -11.33 9.78
C TYR A 65 -11.67 -10.73 8.47
N PHE A 66 -12.51 -11.44 7.73
CA PHE A 66 -12.92 -11.05 6.39
C PHE A 66 -14.44 -11.16 6.19
N ASP A 67 -15.08 -10.03 6.02
CA ASP A 67 -16.47 -9.94 5.58
C ASP A 67 -16.59 -10.00 4.05
N LEU A 68 -15.51 -9.70 3.33
CA LEU A 68 -15.45 -9.59 1.88
C LEU A 68 -14.27 -10.39 1.30
N PHE A 69 -14.14 -10.39 -0.03
CA PHE A 69 -12.92 -10.80 -0.71
C PHE A 69 -11.76 -9.89 -0.29
N PRO A 70 -10.55 -10.41 -0.01
CA PRO A 70 -9.42 -9.58 0.43
C PRO A 70 -9.11 -8.38 -0.48
N PRO A 71 -9.16 -8.47 -1.83
CA PRO A 71 -8.97 -7.30 -2.68
C PRO A 71 -10.01 -6.20 -2.46
N LEU A 72 -11.27 -6.56 -2.19
CA LEU A 72 -12.34 -5.60 -1.88
C LEU A 72 -12.28 -5.11 -0.43
N GLN A 73 -11.87 -5.97 0.50
CA GLN A 73 -11.67 -5.58 1.91
C GLN A 73 -10.55 -4.54 2.03
N ALA A 74 -9.53 -4.60 1.17
CA ALA A 74 -8.43 -3.62 1.13
C ALA A 74 -8.89 -2.20 0.76
N LEU A 75 -10.07 -2.04 0.18
CA LEU A 75 -10.66 -0.73 -0.13
C LEU A 75 -11.28 -0.04 1.10
N ILE A 76 -11.38 -0.73 2.22
CA ILE A 76 -12.03 -0.23 3.44
C ILE A 76 -10.97 0.08 4.49
N PRO A 77 -10.90 1.31 5.03
CA PRO A 77 -9.98 1.62 6.11
C PRO A 77 -10.23 0.74 7.34
N PRO A 78 -9.19 0.24 8.02
CA PRO A 78 -9.34 -0.66 9.15
C PRO A 78 -10.16 -0.05 10.30
N ARG A 79 -10.77 -0.92 11.07
CA ARG A 79 -11.56 -0.57 12.27
C ARG A 79 -10.71 -0.14 13.47
N ALA A 80 -9.52 0.42 13.25
CA ALA A 80 -8.67 0.92 14.33
C ALA A 80 -9.19 2.27 14.85
N GLU A 81 -9.23 2.46 16.18
CA GLU A 81 -9.79 3.65 16.84
C GLU A 81 -9.16 4.98 16.39
N ARG A 82 -7.91 4.96 15.92
CA ARG A 82 -7.16 6.14 15.50
C ARG A 82 -6.85 6.18 14.02
N ASN A 83 -7.62 5.45 13.20
CA ASN A 83 -7.43 5.51 11.75
C ASN A 83 -8.00 6.83 11.21
N PHE A 84 -7.12 7.69 10.72
CA PHE A 84 -7.46 9.03 10.22
C PHE A 84 -8.47 8.96 9.06
N GLN A 85 -8.25 8.11 8.08
CA GLN A 85 -9.13 7.98 6.92
C GLN A 85 -10.50 7.46 7.28
N ARG A 86 -10.55 6.47 8.20
CA ARG A 86 -11.84 5.96 8.68
C ARG A 86 -12.62 7.05 9.42
N ALA A 87 -11.95 7.86 10.25
CA ALA A 87 -12.58 8.96 10.95
C ALA A 87 -13.18 9.99 9.99
N LEU A 88 -12.46 10.33 8.93
CA LEU A 88 -12.93 11.23 7.88
C LEU A 88 -14.14 10.67 7.14
N LEU A 89 -14.09 9.40 6.70
CA LEU A 89 -15.22 8.75 6.03
C LEU A 89 -16.46 8.65 6.92
N LEU A 90 -16.30 8.41 8.22
CA LEU A 90 -17.41 8.43 9.16
C LEU A 90 -18.07 9.81 9.25
N GLN A 91 -17.27 10.88 9.28
CA GLN A 91 -17.81 12.25 9.27
C GLN A 91 -18.50 12.58 7.94
N TYR A 92 -17.92 12.14 6.83
CA TYR A 92 -18.57 12.25 5.53
C TYR A 92 -19.94 11.54 5.52
N LEU A 93 -20.02 10.26 5.92
CA LEU A 93 -21.28 9.52 5.98
C LEU A 93 -22.31 10.26 6.87
N ASN A 94 -21.87 10.80 7.99
CA ASN A 94 -22.76 11.62 8.85
C ASN A 94 -23.25 12.89 8.15
N SER A 95 -22.41 13.56 7.34
CA SER A 95 -22.79 14.78 6.63
C SER A 95 -23.86 14.55 5.57
N ILE A 96 -23.88 13.35 4.97
CA ILE A 96 -24.93 12.92 4.03
C ILE A 96 -26.09 12.16 4.70
N HIS A 97 -26.20 12.27 6.03
CA HIS A 97 -27.26 11.63 6.84
C HIS A 97 -27.28 10.09 6.78
N VAL A 98 -26.13 9.46 6.48
CA VAL A 98 -25.95 8.02 6.53
C VAL A 98 -25.32 7.64 7.86
N SER A 99 -26.08 7.02 8.75
CA SER A 99 -25.65 6.62 10.11
C SER A 99 -25.83 5.10 10.30
N PRO A 100 -24.94 4.29 9.72
CA PRO A 100 -25.05 2.84 9.80
C PRO A 100 -24.70 2.33 11.20
N ALA A 101 -25.23 1.16 11.54
CA ALA A 101 -24.81 0.45 12.75
C ALA A 101 -23.30 0.13 12.71
N PRO A 102 -22.58 0.17 13.84
CA PRO A 102 -21.17 -0.18 13.89
C PRO A 102 -20.85 -1.57 13.31
N GLY A 103 -19.65 -1.73 12.78
CA GLY A 103 -19.19 -2.99 12.19
C GLY A 103 -19.39 -3.06 10.68
N PHE A 104 -19.81 -4.21 10.18
CA PHE A 104 -19.91 -4.44 8.73
C PHE A 104 -20.88 -3.49 8.03
N ALA A 105 -21.95 -3.03 8.70
CA ALA A 105 -22.88 -2.06 8.09
C ALA A 105 -22.15 -0.75 7.75
N THR A 106 -21.30 -0.25 8.65
CA THR A 106 -20.46 0.93 8.41
C THR A 106 -19.44 0.67 7.29
N ASP A 107 -18.78 -0.47 7.30
CA ASP A 107 -17.79 -0.84 6.27
C ASP A 107 -18.44 -0.93 4.87
N TRP A 108 -19.66 -1.43 4.82
CA TRP A 108 -20.42 -1.49 3.57
C TRP A 108 -20.72 -0.11 3.01
N GLU A 109 -21.19 0.82 3.85
CA GLU A 109 -21.46 2.20 3.41
C GLU A 109 -20.14 2.90 2.99
N MET A 110 -19.03 2.68 3.70
CA MET A 110 -17.73 3.18 3.26
C MET A 110 -17.34 2.63 1.90
N LEU A 111 -17.53 1.32 1.67
CA LEU A 111 -17.20 0.67 0.41
C LEU A 111 -18.02 1.23 -0.74
N THR A 112 -19.33 1.38 -0.59
CA THR A 112 -20.22 1.79 -1.68
C THR A 112 -20.19 3.30 -1.96
N HIS A 113 -19.86 4.12 -0.96
CA HIS A 113 -19.78 5.58 -1.13
C HIS A 113 -18.35 6.08 -1.42
N ALA A 114 -17.32 5.34 -1.05
CA ALA A 114 -15.92 5.77 -1.17
C ALA A 114 -14.96 4.67 -1.67
N GLY A 115 -15.46 3.51 -2.09
CA GLY A 115 -14.66 2.40 -2.62
C GLY A 115 -14.22 2.56 -4.07
N HIS A 116 -14.17 3.79 -4.58
CA HIS A 116 -13.74 4.11 -5.95
C HIS A 116 -12.64 5.18 -5.94
N GLY A 117 -11.80 5.22 -6.96
CA GLY A 117 -10.62 6.09 -6.98
C GLY A 117 -9.49 5.66 -6.02
N ALA A 118 -9.66 4.54 -5.33
CA ALA A 118 -8.71 3.98 -4.37
C ALA A 118 -7.39 3.54 -5.01
N ILE A 119 -6.43 3.09 -4.19
CA ILE A 119 -5.21 2.45 -4.70
C ILE A 119 -5.59 1.12 -5.35
N GLY A 120 -4.95 0.82 -6.49
CA GLY A 120 -5.24 -0.35 -7.29
C GLY A 120 -6.25 -0.06 -8.40
N HIS A 121 -6.91 -1.11 -8.85
CA HIS A 121 -7.69 -1.11 -10.09
C HIS A 121 -9.19 -1.31 -9.90
N LEU A 122 -9.65 -1.48 -8.65
CA LEU A 122 -11.05 -1.76 -8.33
C LEU A 122 -11.77 -0.48 -7.93
N ASP A 123 -12.93 -0.25 -8.53
CA ASP A 123 -13.87 0.81 -8.18
C ASP A 123 -15.21 0.17 -7.79
N VAL A 124 -15.71 0.44 -6.58
CA VAL A 124 -16.97 -0.14 -6.08
C VAL A 124 -18.03 0.94 -5.94
N PHE A 125 -19.24 0.63 -6.39
CA PHE A 125 -20.40 1.54 -6.37
C PHE A 125 -21.65 0.82 -5.87
N SER A 126 -22.63 1.58 -5.40
CA SER A 126 -23.96 1.05 -5.01
C SER A 126 -24.68 0.38 -6.17
N ASP A 127 -24.53 0.94 -7.37
CA ASP A 127 -25.18 0.49 -8.60
C ASP A 127 -24.47 1.03 -9.86
N ASP A 128 -24.90 0.58 -11.03
CA ASP A 128 -24.31 0.98 -12.31
C ASP A 128 -24.57 2.46 -12.64
N GLN A 129 -25.66 3.05 -12.16
CA GLN A 129 -25.95 4.46 -12.41
C GLN A 129 -24.97 5.35 -11.68
N ALA A 130 -24.65 5.04 -10.41
CA ALA A 130 -23.63 5.73 -9.64
C ALA A 130 -22.25 5.65 -10.32
N ALA A 131 -21.88 4.46 -10.83
CA ALA A 131 -20.63 4.27 -11.57
C ALA A 131 -20.57 5.15 -12.83
N LEU A 132 -21.59 5.10 -13.65
CA LEU A 132 -21.66 5.88 -14.90
C LEU A 132 -21.63 7.39 -14.63
N GLN A 133 -22.34 7.86 -13.61
CA GLN A 133 -22.29 9.26 -13.20
C GLN A 133 -20.91 9.69 -12.75
N TRP A 134 -20.24 8.86 -11.95
CA TRP A 134 -18.88 9.15 -11.47
C TRP A 134 -17.87 9.22 -12.61
N TYR A 135 -17.91 8.29 -13.55
CA TYR A 135 -17.00 8.28 -14.69
C TYR A 135 -17.30 9.40 -15.71
N ALA A 136 -18.58 9.79 -15.88
CA ALA A 136 -18.97 10.87 -16.77
C ALA A 136 -18.67 12.27 -16.23
N SER A 137 -18.48 12.39 -14.92
CA SER A 137 -18.20 13.69 -14.30
C SER A 137 -16.71 13.99 -14.37
N PRO A 138 -16.25 14.99 -15.15
CA PRO A 138 -14.86 15.40 -15.13
C PRO A 138 -14.50 15.94 -13.76
N SER A 139 -13.22 15.89 -13.40
CA SER A 139 -12.74 16.59 -12.20
C SER A 139 -13.10 18.08 -12.34
N LYS A 140 -14.06 18.55 -11.56
CA LYS A 140 -14.73 19.86 -11.75
C LYS A 140 -13.85 21.06 -11.45
N LYS A 141 -12.74 20.87 -10.74
CA LYS A 141 -11.83 21.94 -10.34
C LYS A 141 -10.44 21.69 -10.95
N GLY A 142 -9.88 22.69 -11.59
CA GLY A 142 -8.48 22.69 -12.02
C GLY A 142 -7.52 22.66 -10.81
N LEU A 143 -6.22 22.79 -11.09
CA LEU A 143 -5.22 22.96 -10.03
C LEU A 143 -5.43 24.31 -9.34
N VAL A 144 -5.42 24.32 -8.01
CA VAL A 144 -5.52 25.52 -7.16
C VAL A 144 -4.25 25.67 -6.32
N GLU A 145 -3.85 26.89 -6.06
CA GLU A 145 -2.73 27.18 -5.18
C GLU A 145 -3.07 26.79 -3.74
N LEU A 146 -2.11 26.18 -3.06
CA LEU A 146 -2.17 25.98 -1.63
C LEU A 146 -1.89 27.32 -0.95
N ASP A 147 -2.94 28.11 -0.73
CA ASP A 147 -2.82 29.33 0.03
C ASP A 147 -2.78 29.03 1.55
N GLY A 148 -2.16 29.95 2.32
CA GLY A 148 -1.80 29.86 3.72
C GLY A 148 -2.81 29.40 4.78
N LYS A 149 -3.84 28.64 4.42
CA LYS A 149 -4.95 28.27 5.31
C LYS A 149 -5.13 26.77 5.52
N PHE A 150 -4.16 25.97 5.17
CA PHE A 150 -4.22 24.53 5.38
C PHE A 150 -4.02 24.19 6.86
N GLY A 151 -5.08 24.14 7.60
CA GLY A 151 -5.11 23.74 9.00
C GLY A 151 -5.46 22.24 9.12
N PHE A 152 -4.87 21.59 10.14
CA PHE A 152 -5.02 20.14 10.36
C PHE A 152 -6.26 19.73 11.12
N SER A 153 -7.17 20.63 11.42
CA SER A 153 -8.48 20.19 11.85
C SER A 153 -9.27 19.73 10.61
N LEU A 154 -9.96 18.62 10.72
CA LEU A 154 -10.88 18.17 9.68
C LEU A 154 -11.86 19.29 9.28
N LYS A 155 -12.27 20.13 10.21
CA LYS A 155 -13.16 21.26 9.96
C LYS A 155 -12.51 22.30 9.04
N GLU A 156 -11.24 22.61 9.24
CA GLU A 156 -10.49 23.56 8.40
C GLU A 156 -10.22 22.97 7.03
N PHE A 157 -9.88 21.68 6.98
CA PHE A 157 -9.73 20.94 5.73
C PHE A 157 -11.03 20.92 4.91
N MET A 158 -12.18 20.64 5.55
CA MET A 158 -13.49 20.69 4.91
C MET A 158 -13.88 22.11 4.48
N THR A 159 -13.50 23.13 5.23
CA THR A 159 -13.75 24.54 4.89
C THR A 159 -12.94 24.94 3.66
N TRP A 160 -11.72 24.45 3.53
CA TRP A 160 -10.86 24.73 2.37
C TRP A 160 -11.47 24.20 1.06
N PHE A 161 -12.22 23.07 1.10
CA PHE A 161 -12.94 22.52 -0.05
C PHE A 161 -14.38 23.07 -0.21
N ASP A 162 -14.72 24.22 0.41
CA ASP A 162 -16.06 24.83 0.40
C ASP A 162 -17.18 23.92 0.91
N GLY A 163 -16.84 22.94 1.75
CA GLY A 163 -17.80 21.97 2.27
C GLY A 163 -18.39 21.02 1.23
N ASP A 164 -17.78 20.93 0.03
CA ASP A 164 -18.21 20.05 -1.03
C ASP A 164 -17.95 18.59 -0.63
N ALA A 165 -19.04 17.88 -0.32
CA ALA A 165 -18.98 16.49 0.13
C ALA A 165 -18.42 15.56 -0.95
N GLU A 166 -18.66 15.83 -2.23
CA GLU A 166 -18.09 15.05 -3.35
C GLU A 166 -16.58 15.25 -3.40
N ALA A 167 -16.08 16.48 -3.24
CA ALA A 167 -14.67 16.78 -3.19
C ALA A 167 -13.98 16.05 -2.02
N LEU A 168 -14.67 15.95 -0.88
CA LEU A 168 -14.17 15.22 0.28
C LEU A 168 -14.03 13.72 0.00
N ILE A 169 -15.02 13.09 -0.65
CA ILE A 169 -14.96 11.67 -1.03
C ILE A 169 -13.79 11.42 -2.00
N GLU A 170 -13.61 12.27 -2.98
CA GLU A 170 -12.55 12.14 -3.96
C GLU A 170 -11.16 12.24 -3.32
N LEU A 171 -11.03 13.11 -2.33
CA LEU A 171 -9.79 13.27 -1.56
C LEU A 171 -9.51 12.12 -0.62
N LEU A 172 -10.55 11.60 0.00
CA LEU A 172 -10.46 10.61 1.05
C LEU A 172 -10.63 9.19 0.54
N GLY A 173 -10.80 9.03 -0.75
CA GLY A 173 -10.90 7.70 -1.37
C GLY A 173 -10.02 6.71 -0.61
N PRO A 174 -10.49 5.48 -0.34
CA PRO A 174 -9.80 4.57 0.55
C PRO A 174 -8.38 4.35 0.04
N THR A 175 -7.44 5.05 0.64
CA THR A 175 -6.05 4.62 0.54
C THR A 175 -5.99 3.33 1.33
N PRO A 176 -5.46 2.21 0.78
CA PRO A 176 -5.23 1.02 1.56
C PRO A 176 -4.55 1.46 2.84
N SER A 177 -5.06 0.98 3.93
CA SER A 177 -4.57 1.35 5.22
C SER A 177 -3.13 0.94 5.34
N VAL A 178 -2.33 1.91 5.24
CA VAL A 178 -1.02 1.82 5.83
C VAL A 178 -1.18 2.26 7.26
N GLY A 179 -0.80 1.44 8.20
CA GLY A 179 -1.04 1.61 9.61
C GLY A 179 -0.99 3.05 10.07
N GLY A 180 -2.07 3.50 10.51
CA GLY A 180 -2.63 4.68 11.05
C GLY A 180 -1.84 5.89 11.55
N ALA A 181 -0.54 5.93 11.43
CA ALA A 181 0.27 6.95 12.10
C ALA A 181 0.42 8.26 11.33
N ILE A 182 0.33 8.23 10.01
CA ILE A 182 0.55 9.41 9.15
C ILE A 182 -0.71 9.66 8.33
N PRO A 183 -1.32 10.85 8.38
CA PRO A 183 -2.40 11.22 7.49
C PRO A 183 -1.93 11.18 6.03
N LYS A 184 -2.71 10.53 5.16
CA LYS A 184 -2.43 10.38 3.73
C LYS A 184 -3.63 10.89 2.95
N ILE A 185 -3.38 11.74 1.95
CA ILE A 185 -4.44 12.39 1.16
C ILE A 185 -4.15 12.15 -0.31
N PRO A 186 -5.05 11.50 -1.06
CA PRO A 186 -4.96 11.42 -2.51
C PRO A 186 -5.26 12.79 -3.14
N LEU A 187 -4.36 13.26 -4.00
CA LEU A 187 -4.48 14.54 -4.71
C LEU A 187 -3.93 14.37 -6.12
N SER A 188 -4.04 15.42 -6.92
CA SER A 188 -3.30 15.56 -8.18
C SER A 188 -2.46 16.84 -8.19
N ILE A 189 -1.40 16.82 -8.97
CA ILE A 189 -0.50 17.95 -9.22
C ILE A 189 -0.28 18.12 -10.72
N ALA A 190 0.39 19.18 -11.11
CA ALA A 190 0.80 19.35 -12.50
C ALA A 190 1.65 18.16 -12.98
N ARG A 191 1.46 17.73 -14.21
CA ARG A 191 2.20 16.58 -14.79
C ARG A 191 3.72 16.78 -14.79
N SER A 192 4.17 18.02 -14.87
CA SER A 192 5.59 18.38 -14.77
C SER A 192 6.20 18.12 -13.39
N GLY A 193 5.37 17.98 -12.36
CA GLY A 193 5.78 17.80 -10.96
C GLY A 193 5.16 18.84 -10.03
N TRP A 194 5.64 18.88 -8.79
CA TRP A 194 5.16 19.81 -7.78
C TRP A 194 5.51 21.25 -8.11
N ASP A 195 4.50 22.10 -8.17
CA ASP A 195 4.64 23.55 -8.43
C ASP A 195 3.90 24.42 -7.40
N GLY A 196 3.45 23.83 -6.29
CA GLY A 196 2.67 24.52 -5.24
C GLY A 196 1.16 24.45 -5.46
N ARG A 197 0.70 23.90 -6.59
CA ARG A 197 -0.72 23.73 -6.88
C ARG A 197 -1.17 22.31 -6.72
N ILE A 198 -2.38 22.11 -6.23
CA ILE A 198 -2.99 20.80 -6.07
C ILE A 198 -4.40 20.78 -6.69
N GLY A 199 -4.87 19.60 -6.98
CA GLY A 199 -6.25 19.34 -7.43
C GLY A 199 -6.78 18.04 -6.87
N LEU A 200 -8.05 17.78 -7.13
CA LEU A 200 -8.66 16.48 -6.87
C LEU A 200 -7.99 15.39 -7.69
N PRO A 201 -8.02 14.12 -7.23
CA PRO A 201 -7.49 13.00 -8.00
C PRO A 201 -8.04 12.99 -9.43
N THR A 202 -7.23 12.53 -10.38
CA THR A 202 -7.62 12.49 -11.79
C THR A 202 -8.73 11.49 -12.00
N ARG A 203 -9.61 11.80 -12.94
CA ARG A 203 -10.62 10.88 -13.46
C ARG A 203 -10.21 10.38 -14.84
N TYR A 204 -10.85 9.35 -15.27
CA TYR A 204 -10.63 8.80 -16.62
C TYR A 204 -10.80 9.91 -17.68
N GLY A 205 -9.77 10.05 -18.53
CA GLY A 205 -9.72 11.11 -19.55
C GLY A 205 -8.86 12.34 -19.16
N ASP A 206 -8.53 12.53 -17.89
CA ASP A 206 -7.63 13.59 -17.46
C ASP A 206 -6.18 13.24 -17.84
N SER A 207 -5.49 14.09 -18.57
CA SER A 207 -4.13 13.82 -19.09
C SER A 207 -3.08 14.86 -18.72
N ASP A 208 -3.47 15.98 -18.15
CA ASP A 208 -2.61 17.13 -17.82
C ASP A 208 -2.07 17.12 -16.39
N ARG A 209 -2.53 16.17 -15.58
CA ARG A 209 -2.21 16.03 -14.15
C ARG A 209 -1.62 14.67 -13.83
N THR A 210 -0.99 14.58 -12.67
CA THR A 210 -0.45 13.36 -12.07
C THR A 210 -1.02 13.17 -10.69
N ASP A 211 -1.55 11.98 -10.41
CA ASP A 211 -2.03 11.63 -9.08
C ASP A 211 -0.88 11.38 -8.12
N ILE A 212 -1.05 11.87 -6.90
CA ILE A 212 -0.12 11.72 -5.79
C ILE A 212 -0.83 11.24 -4.53
N ILE A 213 -0.05 10.73 -3.59
CA ILE A 213 -0.41 10.63 -2.18
C ILE A 213 0.40 11.71 -1.44
N LEU A 214 -0.30 12.64 -0.81
CA LEU A 214 0.31 13.63 0.08
C LEU A 214 0.32 13.07 1.52
N LYS A 215 1.51 12.80 2.05
CA LYS A 215 1.71 12.37 3.43
C LYS A 215 2.04 13.59 4.29
N LEU A 216 1.30 13.75 5.37
CA LEU A 216 1.42 14.91 6.24
C LEU A 216 2.22 14.56 7.49
N GLU A 217 3.10 15.46 7.94
CA GLU A 217 3.90 15.21 9.12
C GLU A 217 3.05 15.29 10.40
N ASN A 218 3.19 14.29 11.27
CA ASN A 218 2.65 14.29 12.62
C ASN A 218 3.78 14.60 13.62
N ASN A 219 4.04 15.88 13.86
CA ASN A 219 5.13 16.36 14.70
C ASN A 219 5.07 15.87 16.16
N HIS A 220 3.90 15.49 16.67
CA HIS A 220 3.76 15.02 18.05
C HIS A 220 4.19 13.57 18.24
N GLN A 221 3.87 12.71 17.28
CA GLN A 221 4.13 11.29 17.42
C GLN A 221 5.37 10.84 16.65
N TYR A 222 5.59 11.41 15.47
CA TYR A 222 6.67 11.03 14.55
C TYR A 222 7.34 12.27 13.95
N PRO A 223 8.05 13.07 14.75
CA PRO A 223 8.73 14.26 14.25
C PRO A 223 9.78 13.88 13.20
N GLY A 224 9.81 14.59 12.08
CA GLY A 224 10.76 14.40 10.99
C GLY A 224 10.48 13.19 10.09
N ILE A 225 9.29 12.55 10.20
CA ILE A 225 8.99 11.32 9.49
C ILE A 225 8.93 11.50 7.97
N THR A 226 8.44 12.63 7.48
CA THR A 226 8.35 12.90 6.04
C THR A 226 9.73 13.10 5.41
N GLU A 227 10.65 13.79 6.11
CA GLU A 227 12.03 13.95 5.69
C GLU A 227 12.77 12.60 5.74
N LEU A 228 12.53 11.79 6.77
CA LEU A 228 13.12 10.47 6.93
C LEU A 228 12.64 9.49 5.83
N GLU A 229 11.36 9.52 5.47
CA GLU A 229 10.84 8.70 4.38
C GLU A 229 11.41 9.14 3.03
N ALA A 230 11.53 10.45 2.77
CA ALA A 230 12.16 10.97 1.56
C ALA A 230 13.61 10.48 1.43
N LEU A 231 14.38 10.52 2.52
CA LEU A 231 15.73 9.96 2.55
C LEU A 231 15.74 8.46 2.23
N ALA A 232 14.81 7.70 2.80
CA ALA A 232 14.72 6.26 2.55
C ALA A 232 14.38 5.96 1.08
N LEU A 233 13.45 6.71 0.46
CA LEU A 233 13.14 6.60 -0.97
C LEU A 233 14.37 6.91 -1.83
N GLN A 234 15.08 8.00 -1.53
CA GLN A 234 16.31 8.37 -2.22
C GLN A 234 17.37 7.27 -2.12
N LEU A 235 17.55 6.69 -0.94
CA LEU A 235 18.51 5.61 -0.73
C LEU A 235 18.15 4.35 -1.54
N HIS A 236 16.87 3.99 -1.62
CA HIS A 236 16.42 2.88 -2.46
C HIS A 236 16.69 3.17 -3.94
N GLN A 237 16.44 4.40 -4.40
CA GLN A 237 16.74 4.80 -5.77
C GLN A 237 18.26 4.70 -6.08
N GLN A 238 19.11 5.17 -5.17
CA GLN A 238 20.58 5.04 -5.28
C GLN A 238 21.03 3.57 -5.30
N ALA A 239 20.32 2.70 -4.59
CA ALA A 239 20.54 1.25 -4.58
C ALA A 239 20.01 0.53 -5.83
N GLY A 240 19.41 1.26 -6.79
CA GLY A 240 18.94 0.73 -8.07
C GLY A 240 17.53 0.15 -8.04
N PHE A 241 16.72 0.44 -7.02
CA PHE A 241 15.31 0.08 -7.02
C PHE A 241 14.48 1.08 -7.85
N ASP A 242 13.39 0.58 -8.42
CA ASP A 242 12.34 1.43 -8.97
C ASP A 242 11.61 2.13 -7.82
N VAL A 243 11.56 3.46 -7.88
CA VAL A 243 10.98 4.34 -6.87
C VAL A 243 10.08 5.36 -7.58
N PRO A 244 8.85 5.60 -7.12
CA PRO A 244 8.00 6.64 -7.71
C PRO A 244 8.64 8.02 -7.55
N ARG A 245 8.28 8.97 -8.40
CA ARG A 245 8.69 10.36 -8.17
C ARG A 245 8.15 10.84 -6.84
N PHE A 246 8.92 11.62 -6.12
CA PHE A 246 8.50 12.18 -4.84
C PHE A 246 9.08 13.60 -4.64
N TRP A 247 8.36 14.38 -3.85
CA TRP A 247 8.70 15.77 -3.57
C TRP A 247 8.51 16.03 -2.08
N PRO A 248 9.61 16.28 -1.32
CA PRO A 248 9.51 16.90 -0.01
C PRO A 248 8.97 18.32 -0.18
N VAL A 249 7.91 18.65 0.51
CA VAL A 249 7.21 19.93 0.37
C VAL A 249 6.89 20.53 1.74
N GLU A 250 6.75 21.84 1.77
CA GLU A 250 6.27 22.57 2.94
C GLU A 250 5.03 23.37 2.53
N VAL A 251 3.95 23.20 3.28
CA VAL A 251 2.70 23.89 3.06
C VAL A 251 2.36 24.62 4.36
N ASN A 252 2.48 25.96 4.35
CA ASN A 252 2.17 26.83 5.48
C ASN A 252 2.89 26.45 6.80
N GLY A 253 4.17 26.14 6.71
CA GLY A 253 4.97 25.68 7.85
C GLY A 253 4.73 24.22 8.22
N LEU A 254 3.86 23.52 7.49
CA LEU A 254 3.66 22.10 7.64
C LEU A 254 4.45 21.32 6.61
N ARG A 255 5.23 20.39 7.09
CA ARG A 255 5.98 19.49 6.24
C ARG A 255 5.13 18.36 5.74
N ALA A 256 5.34 18.02 4.47
CA ALA A 256 4.65 16.94 3.81
C ALA A 256 5.57 16.27 2.79
N LEU A 257 5.19 15.07 2.37
CA LEU A 257 5.85 14.34 1.30
C LEU A 257 4.80 13.97 0.25
N ALA A 258 4.94 14.55 -0.94
CA ALA A 258 4.12 14.18 -2.09
C ALA A 258 4.79 12.99 -2.81
N ILE A 259 4.06 11.91 -3.06
CA ILE A 259 4.56 10.71 -3.74
C ILE A 259 3.64 10.39 -4.91
N GLU A 260 4.19 10.25 -6.09
CA GLU A 260 3.43 9.89 -7.29
C GLU A 260 2.76 8.52 -7.15
N ARG A 261 1.53 8.42 -7.60
CA ARG A 261 0.80 7.16 -7.68
C ARG A 261 1.24 6.37 -8.92
N PHE A 262 1.91 5.27 -8.70
CA PHE A 262 2.39 4.38 -9.76
C PHE A 262 1.34 3.37 -10.24
N ASP A 263 0.19 3.32 -9.59
CA ASP A 263 -0.98 2.53 -9.95
C ASP A 263 -1.94 3.28 -10.89
N ARG A 264 -1.51 4.42 -11.39
CA ARG A 264 -2.23 5.24 -12.38
C ARG A 264 -1.43 5.33 -13.67
N ASN A 265 -2.15 5.37 -14.78
CA ASN A 265 -1.56 5.72 -16.08
C ASN A 265 -1.88 7.18 -16.44
N HIS A 266 -1.32 7.65 -17.56
CA HIS A 266 -1.35 9.07 -17.92
C HIS A 266 -2.72 9.60 -18.38
N ASN A 267 -3.72 8.76 -18.53
CA ASN A 267 -5.08 9.17 -18.95
C ASN A 267 -6.13 8.94 -17.84
N GLY A 268 -5.70 8.86 -16.57
CA GLY A 268 -6.59 8.59 -15.44
C GLY A 268 -7.08 7.15 -15.35
N GLY A 269 -6.60 6.26 -16.21
CA GLY A 269 -6.81 4.82 -16.10
C GLY A 269 -5.99 4.23 -14.93
N THR A 270 -6.26 2.99 -14.60
CA THR A 270 -5.55 2.26 -13.54
C THR A 270 -4.61 1.22 -14.10
N VAL A 271 -3.63 0.85 -13.30
CA VAL A 271 -2.76 -0.28 -13.54
C VAL A 271 -3.15 -1.37 -12.55
N PHE A 272 -3.14 -2.64 -12.97
CA PHE A 272 -3.38 -3.74 -12.03
C PHE A 272 -2.35 -3.68 -10.92
N MET A 273 -2.83 -3.67 -9.68
CA MET A 273 -2.01 -3.72 -8.47
C MET A 273 -2.73 -4.52 -7.40
N GLU A 274 -2.01 -5.41 -6.74
CA GLU A 274 -2.51 -6.16 -5.59
C GLU A 274 -1.40 -6.36 -4.56
N SER A 275 -1.69 -6.07 -3.28
CA SER A 275 -0.73 -6.29 -2.19
C SER A 275 -0.46 -7.78 -1.97
N ILE A 276 0.76 -8.11 -1.52
CA ILE A 276 1.09 -9.48 -1.12
C ILE A 276 0.16 -9.97 -0.01
N TYR A 277 -0.29 -9.07 0.86
CA TYR A 277 -1.30 -9.41 1.86
C TYR A 277 -2.59 -9.93 1.23
N SER A 278 -3.17 -9.18 0.28
CA SER A 278 -4.39 -9.58 -0.42
C SER A 278 -4.23 -10.92 -1.14
N ILE A 279 -3.11 -11.12 -1.84
CA ILE A 279 -2.82 -12.36 -2.57
C ILE A 279 -2.78 -13.56 -1.60
N LEU A 280 -2.02 -13.46 -0.51
CA LEU A 280 -1.88 -14.54 0.46
C LEU A 280 -3.18 -14.80 1.23
N ALA A 281 -3.89 -13.76 1.65
CA ALA A 281 -5.18 -13.85 2.34
C ALA A 281 -6.29 -14.40 1.44
N SER A 282 -6.22 -14.17 0.14
CA SER A 282 -7.12 -14.78 -0.84
C SER A 282 -6.92 -16.28 -0.95
N GLY A 283 -5.68 -16.75 -0.83
CA GLY A 283 -5.31 -18.17 -0.92
C GLY A 283 -5.32 -18.92 0.42
N SER A 284 -5.29 -18.23 1.56
CA SER A 284 -5.18 -18.85 2.88
C SER A 284 -5.95 -18.10 3.97
N LYS A 285 -6.88 -18.78 4.62
CA LYS A 285 -7.64 -18.23 5.76
C LYS A 285 -6.80 -17.97 7.02
N HIS A 286 -5.57 -18.47 7.07
CA HIS A 286 -4.66 -18.25 8.21
C HIS A 286 -3.94 -16.89 8.12
N ILE A 287 -4.00 -16.22 6.99
CA ILE A 287 -3.46 -14.87 6.82
C ILE A 287 -4.56 -13.88 7.20
N SER A 288 -4.56 -13.44 8.45
CA SER A 288 -5.62 -12.60 9.05
C SER A 288 -5.24 -11.11 9.16
N HIS A 289 -3.96 -10.79 9.15
CA HIS A 289 -3.42 -9.42 9.18
C HIS A 289 -2.06 -9.35 8.47
N HIS A 290 -1.59 -8.16 8.20
CA HIS A 290 -0.40 -7.92 7.36
C HIS A 290 0.94 -8.42 7.93
N TYR A 291 0.99 -8.80 9.22
CA TYR A 291 2.14 -9.49 9.83
C TYR A 291 1.92 -11.00 10.02
N SER A 292 0.83 -11.59 9.50
CA SER A 292 0.50 -13.01 9.71
C SER A 292 1.40 -13.97 8.94
N ALA A 293 2.41 -13.50 8.22
CA ALA A 293 3.28 -14.34 7.41
C ALA A 293 4.76 -14.04 7.66
N ARG A 294 5.61 -14.93 7.13
CA ARG A 294 7.06 -14.78 7.05
C ARG A 294 7.44 -14.44 5.61
N TYR A 295 8.64 -13.88 5.40
CA TYR A 295 9.16 -13.69 4.03
C TYR A 295 9.30 -15.01 3.27
N ASP A 296 9.51 -16.12 4.00
CA ASP A 296 9.54 -17.47 3.43
C ASP A 296 8.21 -17.88 2.79
N HIS A 297 7.07 -17.44 3.34
CA HIS A 297 5.75 -17.69 2.73
C HIS A 297 5.59 -16.91 1.41
N ILE A 298 6.14 -15.70 1.32
CA ILE A 298 6.16 -14.96 0.05
C ILE A 298 6.99 -15.72 -0.98
N ALA A 299 8.20 -16.19 -0.60
CA ALA A 299 9.06 -16.98 -1.47
C ALA A 299 8.35 -18.24 -1.99
N GLN A 300 7.64 -18.98 -1.11
CA GLN A 300 6.85 -20.15 -1.49
C GLN A 300 5.69 -19.80 -2.44
N ALA A 301 5.01 -18.67 -2.18
CA ALA A 301 3.92 -18.21 -3.04
C ALA A 301 4.41 -17.85 -4.45
N LEU A 302 5.59 -17.23 -4.58
CA LEU A 302 6.22 -16.94 -5.88
C LEU A 302 6.54 -18.22 -6.68
N ASP A 303 6.75 -19.36 -6.01
CA ASP A 303 7.00 -20.65 -6.65
C ASP A 303 5.73 -21.45 -6.95
N ASN A 304 4.56 -20.98 -6.57
CA ASN A 304 3.32 -21.71 -6.76
C ASN A 304 3.09 -22.02 -8.26
N PRO A 305 3.04 -23.31 -8.67
CA PRO A 305 2.87 -23.67 -10.07
C PRO A 305 1.44 -23.40 -10.60
N ARG A 306 0.45 -23.28 -9.70
CA ARG A 306 -0.96 -23.09 -10.04
C ARG A 306 -1.36 -21.63 -10.14
N LEU A 307 -0.54 -20.71 -9.61
CA LEU A 307 -0.81 -19.29 -9.57
C LEU A 307 0.42 -18.52 -10.02
N GLN A 308 0.31 -17.85 -11.16
CA GLN A 308 1.37 -16.96 -11.64
C GLN A 308 1.24 -15.60 -10.93
N ILE A 309 2.01 -15.42 -9.85
CA ILE A 309 2.06 -14.16 -9.11
C ILE A 309 2.99 -13.16 -9.82
N VAL A 310 4.05 -13.63 -10.44
CA VAL A 310 5.04 -12.82 -11.16
C VAL A 310 5.44 -13.48 -12.46
N SER A 311 5.81 -12.69 -13.46
CA SER A 311 6.26 -13.22 -14.77
C SER A 311 7.67 -13.79 -14.68
N GLN A 312 8.58 -13.13 -13.93
CA GLN A 312 10.00 -13.49 -13.82
C GLN A 312 10.34 -13.92 -12.39
N ARG A 313 10.12 -15.19 -12.07
CA ARG A 313 10.27 -15.72 -10.69
C ARG A 313 11.65 -15.48 -10.09
N LYS A 314 12.74 -15.70 -10.85
CA LYS A 314 14.11 -15.52 -10.36
C LYS A 314 14.36 -14.05 -9.98
N ALA A 315 13.98 -13.12 -10.85
CA ALA A 315 14.12 -11.69 -10.62
C ALA A 315 13.27 -11.23 -9.42
N ALA A 316 12.04 -11.73 -9.28
CA ALA A 316 11.18 -11.41 -8.15
C ALA A 316 11.74 -11.90 -6.81
N LYS A 317 12.31 -13.09 -6.75
CA LYS A 317 12.98 -13.62 -5.56
C LYS A 317 14.22 -12.83 -5.19
N GLN A 318 15.00 -12.43 -6.18
CA GLN A 318 16.14 -11.55 -6.00
C GLN A 318 15.71 -10.19 -5.44
N HIS A 319 14.65 -9.59 -6.02
CA HIS A 319 14.07 -8.34 -5.53
C HIS A 319 13.59 -8.46 -4.06
N LEU A 320 12.90 -9.56 -3.70
CA LEU A 320 12.43 -9.80 -2.34
C LEU A 320 13.61 -9.86 -1.34
N LEU A 321 14.70 -10.56 -1.69
CA LEU A 321 15.92 -10.60 -0.89
C LEU A 321 16.52 -9.21 -0.70
N GLU A 322 16.64 -8.46 -1.79
CA GLU A 322 17.22 -7.11 -1.77
C GLU A 322 16.36 -6.13 -0.95
N ARG A 323 15.01 -6.21 -1.05
CA ARG A 323 14.10 -5.44 -0.21
C ARG A 323 14.27 -5.76 1.27
N LEU A 324 14.43 -7.05 1.62
CA LEU A 324 14.72 -7.47 3.00
C LEU A 324 16.06 -6.90 3.51
N ILE A 325 17.12 -6.99 2.71
CA ILE A 325 18.44 -6.45 3.08
C ILE A 325 18.35 -4.93 3.31
N MET A 326 17.69 -4.20 2.40
CA MET A 326 17.51 -2.76 2.55
C MET A 326 16.69 -2.40 3.79
N ALA A 327 15.60 -3.11 4.06
CA ALA A 327 14.80 -2.86 5.26
C ALA A 327 15.62 -3.02 6.54
N ILE A 328 16.50 -4.03 6.59
CA ILE A 328 17.40 -4.27 7.72
C ILE A 328 18.46 -3.16 7.83
N LEU A 329 19.08 -2.76 6.72
CA LEU A 329 20.11 -1.73 6.68
C LEU A 329 19.57 -0.34 7.03
N THR A 330 18.37 -0.01 6.58
CA THR A 330 17.75 1.30 6.81
C THR A 330 17.03 1.42 8.15
N GLY A 331 16.80 0.31 8.85
CA GLY A 331 16.00 0.31 10.08
C GLY A 331 14.50 0.44 9.80
N ASN A 332 14.02 -0.05 8.64
CA ASN A 332 12.60 -0.04 8.30
C ASN A 332 11.88 -1.01 9.19
N GLY A 333 11.70 -1.38 10.15
CA GLY A 333 10.98 -2.37 10.97
C GLY A 333 9.50 -2.60 10.59
N ASP A 334 9.05 -2.09 9.43
CA ASP A 334 7.65 -2.10 9.00
C ASP A 334 7.44 -2.62 7.57
N LEU A 335 8.37 -3.39 7.05
CA LEU A 335 8.22 -4.02 5.73
C LEU A 335 7.30 -5.25 5.83
N HIS A 336 6.01 -5.02 5.99
CA HIS A 336 4.99 -6.06 6.08
C HIS A 336 4.34 -6.37 4.71
N LEU A 337 3.39 -7.31 4.69
CA LEU A 337 2.75 -7.81 3.47
C LEU A 337 2.00 -6.74 2.65
N GLU A 338 1.51 -5.67 3.27
CA GLU A 338 0.86 -4.57 2.57
C GLU A 338 1.85 -3.57 1.97
N ASN A 339 3.12 -3.54 2.44
CA ASN A 339 4.19 -2.71 1.90
C ASN A 339 4.96 -3.39 0.76
N LEU A 340 4.44 -4.51 0.28
CA LEU A 340 4.87 -5.24 -0.91
C LEU A 340 3.65 -5.49 -1.79
N ALA A 341 3.73 -5.15 -3.07
CA ALA A 341 2.65 -5.36 -4.01
C ALA A 341 3.16 -5.89 -5.36
N ILE A 342 2.28 -6.55 -6.09
CA ILE A 342 2.48 -6.95 -7.47
C ILE A 342 1.73 -5.96 -8.36
N ILE A 343 2.40 -5.53 -9.41
CA ILE A 343 1.87 -4.61 -10.42
C ILE A 343 2.05 -5.23 -11.81
N GLU A 344 1.14 -4.92 -12.73
CA GLU A 344 1.31 -5.28 -14.14
C GLU A 344 1.86 -4.09 -14.93
N ARG A 345 3.01 -4.24 -15.53
CA ARG A 345 3.60 -3.27 -16.46
C ARG A 345 4.01 -3.95 -17.76
N ASN A 346 3.60 -3.40 -18.89
CA ASN A 346 3.92 -3.94 -20.21
C ASN A 346 3.52 -5.42 -20.38
N GLY A 347 2.40 -5.83 -19.75
CA GLY A 347 1.93 -7.21 -19.76
C GLY A 347 2.68 -8.17 -18.82
N GLU A 348 3.65 -7.68 -18.04
CA GLU A 348 4.40 -8.47 -17.07
C GLU A 348 4.00 -8.15 -15.63
N LEU A 349 3.79 -9.21 -14.85
CA LEU A 349 3.59 -9.12 -13.40
C LEU A 349 4.95 -9.06 -12.70
N GLN A 350 5.16 -8.03 -11.90
CA GLN A 350 6.40 -7.81 -11.15
C GLN A 350 6.12 -7.12 -9.81
N PHE A 351 7.10 -7.06 -8.92
CA PHE A 351 6.98 -6.21 -7.74
C PHE A 351 6.79 -4.75 -8.14
N SER A 352 5.94 -4.05 -7.41
CA SER A 352 5.73 -2.61 -7.57
C SER A 352 7.01 -1.80 -7.26
N PRO A 353 7.08 -0.54 -7.68
CA PRO A 353 8.04 0.40 -7.13
C PRO A 353 8.04 0.39 -5.60
N VAL A 354 9.15 0.80 -4.99
CA VAL A 354 9.27 0.89 -3.54
C VAL A 354 8.35 1.99 -3.00
N TYR A 355 7.51 1.65 -2.05
CA TYR A 355 6.67 2.58 -1.31
C TYR A 355 6.71 2.28 0.19
N ASP A 356 6.41 3.27 1.02
CA ASP A 356 6.46 3.18 2.48
C ASP A 356 7.76 2.57 3.06
N PRO A 357 8.97 2.96 2.60
CA PRO A 357 10.21 2.40 3.12
C PRO A 357 10.67 3.07 4.42
N THR A 358 9.76 3.68 5.15
CA THR A 358 10.05 4.54 6.31
C THR A 358 10.82 3.79 7.40
N PRO A 359 11.97 4.32 7.88
CA PRO A 359 12.77 3.72 8.94
C PRO A 359 12.12 3.87 10.33
N MET A 360 11.05 3.13 10.59
CA MET A 360 10.22 3.25 11.80
C MET A 360 10.99 2.97 13.09
N ARG A 361 12.06 2.19 13.04
CA ARG A 361 12.92 1.91 14.20
C ARG A 361 13.73 3.11 14.67
N ALA A 362 13.70 4.22 13.95
CA ALA A 362 14.19 5.51 14.45
C ALA A 362 13.42 5.98 15.69
N TYR A 363 12.17 5.54 15.86
CA TYR A 363 11.30 5.96 16.96
C TYR A 363 11.23 4.90 18.05
N ARG A 364 11.42 5.29 19.33
CA ARG A 364 11.43 4.35 20.47
C ARG A 364 10.16 3.51 20.59
N LEU A 365 9.04 4.01 20.14
CA LEU A 365 7.78 3.26 20.11
C LEU A 365 7.90 1.98 19.25
N HIS A 366 8.84 1.98 18.30
CA HIS A 366 9.07 0.90 17.33
C HIS A 366 10.45 0.27 17.44
N ASP A 367 11.24 0.56 18.48
CA ASP A 367 12.59 -0.03 18.65
C ASP A 367 12.53 -1.54 18.94
N MET A 368 11.45 -2.00 19.53
CA MET A 368 11.15 -3.41 19.79
C MET A 368 10.68 -4.18 18.54
N LEU A 369 10.39 -3.48 17.44
CA LEU A 369 10.04 -4.16 16.20
C LEU A 369 11.20 -5.01 15.70
N PHE A 370 10.85 -6.19 15.25
CA PHE A 370 11.80 -7.09 14.60
C PHE A 370 12.43 -6.38 13.39
N PRO A 371 13.75 -6.55 13.10
CA PRO A 371 14.46 -5.70 12.15
C PRO A 371 13.76 -5.42 10.84
N PRO A 372 13.18 -6.39 10.10
CA PRO A 372 12.45 -6.12 8.87
C PRO A 372 10.92 -6.03 9.01
N GLY A 373 10.34 -6.19 10.22
CA GLY A 373 8.89 -6.23 10.44
C GLY A 373 8.30 -7.64 10.45
N MET A 374 8.82 -8.56 9.65
CA MET A 374 8.41 -9.99 9.63
C MET A 374 9.64 -10.89 9.76
N SER A 375 9.45 -12.12 10.22
CA SER A 375 10.53 -13.11 10.34
C SER A 375 10.96 -13.67 8.98
N PHE A 376 12.19 -14.19 8.92
CA PHE A 376 12.77 -14.87 7.76
C PHE A 376 13.74 -15.97 8.22
N GLY A 377 13.73 -17.13 7.58
CA GLY A 377 14.64 -18.22 7.85
C GLY A 377 14.71 -18.64 9.32
N ASN A 378 13.62 -18.49 10.07
CA ASN A 378 13.46 -18.70 11.52
C ASN A 378 14.18 -17.65 12.40
N TYR A 379 14.67 -16.54 11.84
CA TYR A 379 15.12 -15.40 12.64
C TYR A 379 13.93 -14.60 13.16
N GLY A 380 13.91 -14.34 14.48
CA GLY A 380 12.83 -13.62 15.15
C GLY A 380 11.61 -14.47 15.47
N GLU A 381 11.72 -15.77 15.33
CA GLU A 381 10.68 -16.69 15.75
C GLU A 381 10.81 -17.01 17.24
N MET A 382 9.68 -17.24 17.89
CA MET A 382 9.66 -17.86 19.20
C MET A 382 9.92 -19.38 19.04
N PRO A 383 10.55 -20.05 20.04
CA PRO A 383 10.64 -21.49 20.01
C PRO A 383 9.26 -22.14 19.84
N ASP A 384 9.10 -22.99 18.84
CA ASP A 384 7.85 -23.73 18.64
C ASP A 384 7.96 -25.16 19.18
N ASN A 385 7.31 -25.39 20.32
CA ASN A 385 7.28 -26.71 20.96
C ASN A 385 6.50 -27.76 20.14
N ARG A 386 5.69 -27.36 19.16
CA ARG A 386 4.91 -28.29 18.33
C ARG A 386 5.72 -28.83 17.15
N THR A 387 6.49 -27.94 16.52
CA THR A 387 7.35 -28.31 15.36
C THR A 387 8.77 -28.65 15.78
N GLY A 388 9.16 -28.34 17.02
CA GLY A 388 10.56 -28.45 17.49
C GLY A 388 11.49 -27.38 16.89
N GLU A 389 10.96 -26.42 16.15
CA GLU A 389 11.73 -25.33 15.55
C GLU A 389 12.31 -24.43 16.63
N GLN A 390 13.61 -24.17 16.53
CA GLN A 390 14.33 -23.25 17.41
C GLN A 390 14.73 -21.99 16.67
N PRO A 391 14.71 -20.82 17.35
CA PRO A 391 15.25 -19.59 16.79
C PRO A 391 16.72 -19.77 16.41
N VAL A 392 17.11 -19.14 15.32
CA VAL A 392 18.48 -19.20 14.81
C VAL A 392 19.12 -17.82 14.82
N ASN A 393 20.45 -17.76 14.80
CA ASN A 393 21.14 -16.50 14.67
C ASN A 393 20.95 -15.89 13.25
N PHE A 394 21.28 -14.61 13.12
CA PHE A 394 21.07 -13.85 11.87
C PHE A 394 21.75 -14.52 10.65
N LYS A 395 23.00 -14.96 10.79
CA LYS A 395 23.75 -15.61 9.70
C LYS A 395 23.07 -16.89 9.22
N GLN A 396 22.69 -17.74 10.15
CA GLN A 396 22.01 -19.01 9.83
C GLN A 396 20.64 -18.75 9.19
N ALA A 397 19.89 -17.77 9.68
CA ALA A 397 18.61 -17.39 9.10
C ALA A 397 18.77 -16.87 7.66
N MET A 398 19.73 -16.00 7.43
CA MET A 398 20.00 -15.49 6.09
C MET A 398 20.40 -16.62 5.12
N GLN A 399 21.25 -17.54 5.54
CA GLN A 399 21.63 -18.71 4.74
C GLN A 399 20.41 -19.60 4.41
N ARG A 400 19.52 -19.83 5.38
CA ARG A 400 18.26 -20.57 5.17
C ARG A 400 17.36 -19.85 4.18
N PHE A 401 17.16 -18.55 4.36
CA PHE A 401 16.29 -17.76 3.51
C PHE A 401 16.80 -17.70 2.05
N ILE A 402 18.11 -17.48 1.84
CA ILE A 402 18.73 -17.51 0.50
C ILE A 402 18.51 -18.88 -0.15
N LYS A 403 18.69 -19.96 0.61
CA LYS A 403 18.43 -21.33 0.13
C LYS A 403 16.96 -21.52 -0.26
N ASN A 404 16.03 -21.05 0.57
CA ASN A 404 14.59 -21.14 0.29
C ASN A 404 14.18 -20.33 -0.96
N LEU A 405 14.85 -19.22 -1.21
CA LEU A 405 14.69 -18.43 -2.44
C LEU A 405 15.34 -19.11 -3.67
N GLY A 406 16.23 -20.07 -3.49
CA GLY A 406 17.01 -20.65 -4.59
C GLY A 406 17.99 -19.68 -5.24
N ILE A 407 18.49 -18.70 -4.48
CA ILE A 407 19.45 -17.70 -4.95
C ILE A 407 20.87 -18.25 -4.76
N SER A 408 21.72 -18.08 -5.78
CA SER A 408 23.11 -18.51 -5.69
C SER A 408 23.90 -17.64 -4.70
N ARG A 409 24.96 -18.20 -4.10
CA ARG A 409 25.85 -17.43 -3.21
C ARG A 409 26.45 -16.22 -3.91
N ASN A 410 26.80 -16.34 -5.19
CA ASN A 410 27.35 -15.23 -5.96
C ASN A 410 26.33 -14.13 -6.19
N ASP A 411 25.09 -14.47 -6.59
CA ASP A 411 24.01 -13.48 -6.76
C ASP A 411 23.73 -12.75 -5.44
N TYR A 412 23.74 -13.47 -4.31
CA TYR A 412 23.59 -12.86 -2.98
C TYR A 412 24.72 -11.90 -2.66
N LEU A 413 25.99 -12.33 -2.82
CA LEU A 413 27.15 -11.49 -2.49
C LEU A 413 27.20 -10.23 -3.37
N ASN A 414 26.92 -10.34 -4.65
CA ASN A 414 26.86 -9.21 -5.58
C ASN A 414 25.78 -8.19 -5.15
N SER A 415 24.59 -8.66 -4.77
CA SER A 415 23.55 -7.79 -4.26
C SER A 415 23.93 -7.15 -2.93
N LEU A 416 24.48 -7.93 -2.01
CA LEU A 416 24.90 -7.43 -0.71
C LEU A 416 25.98 -6.33 -0.84
N GLU A 417 27.01 -6.55 -1.66
CA GLU A 417 28.06 -5.56 -1.92
C GLU A 417 27.48 -4.25 -2.49
N ARG A 418 26.61 -4.37 -3.49
CA ARG A 418 25.91 -3.21 -4.10
C ARG A 418 25.11 -2.43 -3.06
N LEU A 419 24.32 -3.11 -2.23
CA LEU A 419 23.46 -2.49 -1.22
C LEU A 419 24.26 -1.88 -0.06
N LEU A 420 25.33 -2.55 0.39
CA LEU A 420 26.26 -2.01 1.39
C LEU A 420 26.97 -0.75 0.87
N LYS A 421 27.36 -0.74 -0.41
CA LYS A 421 27.95 0.44 -1.04
C LYS A 421 26.95 1.59 -1.14
N ALA A 422 25.74 1.33 -1.59
CA ALA A 422 24.69 2.33 -1.72
C ALA A 422 24.29 2.97 -0.37
N SER A 423 24.41 2.22 0.73
CA SER A 423 24.08 2.68 2.09
C SER A 423 25.29 3.17 2.91
N ALA A 424 26.45 3.33 2.27
CA ALA A 424 27.69 3.69 3.00
C ALA A 424 27.61 5.05 3.69
N ASP A 425 27.03 6.04 3.02
CA ASP A 425 26.90 7.42 3.50
C ASP A 425 25.58 7.66 4.29
N TYR A 426 24.79 6.61 4.54
CA TYR A 426 23.51 6.75 5.22
C TYR A 426 23.63 7.39 6.62
N PRO A 427 24.65 7.08 7.46
CA PRO A 427 24.85 7.78 8.74
C PRO A 427 25.01 9.30 8.59
N GLN A 428 25.79 9.74 7.59
CA GLN A 428 26.02 11.16 7.31
C GLN A 428 24.73 11.83 6.80
N GLN A 429 23.98 11.15 5.94
CA GLN A 429 22.70 11.62 5.45
C GLN A 429 21.67 11.77 6.59
N ILE A 430 21.62 10.82 7.55
CA ILE A 430 20.78 10.92 8.74
C ILE A 430 21.17 12.13 9.60
N GLN A 431 22.49 12.36 9.82
CA GLN A 431 22.94 13.53 10.58
C GLN A 431 22.54 14.85 9.93
N ALA A 432 22.51 14.91 8.61
CA ALA A 432 22.14 16.09 7.84
C ALA A 432 20.63 16.40 7.84
N LEU A 433 19.76 15.50 8.29
CA LEU A 433 18.32 15.77 8.38
C LEU A 433 18.07 16.94 9.34
N ASN A 434 17.14 17.82 8.98
CA ASN A 434 16.89 19.03 9.76
C ASN A 434 15.86 18.82 10.88
N THR A 435 14.92 17.90 10.68
CA THR A 435 13.68 17.79 11.47
C THR A 435 13.63 16.57 12.36
N LEU A 436 14.41 15.55 12.03
CA LEU A 436 14.52 14.37 12.88
C LEU A 436 15.29 14.70 14.17
N PRO A 437 14.72 14.45 15.37
CA PRO A 437 15.39 14.69 16.64
C PRO A 437 16.71 13.97 16.79
N THR A 438 17.66 14.56 17.49
CA THR A 438 19.03 14.02 17.67
C THR A 438 19.04 12.59 18.24
N ASP A 439 18.19 12.30 19.22
CA ASP A 439 18.08 10.93 19.77
C ASP A 439 17.65 9.91 18.74
N ASN A 440 16.68 10.26 17.88
CA ASN A 440 16.21 9.41 16.78
C ASN A 440 17.31 9.19 15.73
N LYS A 441 18.08 10.25 15.39
CA LYS A 441 19.25 10.13 14.51
C LYS A 441 20.28 9.16 15.07
N ASN A 442 20.66 9.34 16.33
CA ASN A 442 21.66 8.51 17.00
C ASN A 442 21.21 7.04 17.07
N GLN A 443 19.92 6.81 17.40
CA GLN A 443 19.33 5.46 17.40
C GLN A 443 19.43 4.82 16.03
N LEU A 444 19.00 5.50 14.98
CA LEU A 444 19.00 4.97 13.64
C LEU A 444 20.40 4.68 13.10
N ILE A 445 21.36 5.57 13.36
CA ILE A 445 22.78 5.37 13.03
C ILE A 445 23.33 4.13 13.75
N ALA A 446 23.05 3.96 15.04
CA ALA A 446 23.48 2.78 15.79
C ALA A 446 22.87 1.48 15.22
N ILE A 447 21.59 1.50 14.84
CA ILE A 447 20.92 0.38 14.17
C ILE A 447 21.64 0.05 12.84
N HIS A 448 21.88 1.04 12.00
CA HIS A 448 22.56 0.86 10.71
C HIS A 448 23.96 0.25 10.89
N GLN A 449 24.77 0.81 11.79
CA GLN A 449 26.12 0.31 12.06
C GLN A 449 26.11 -1.13 12.60
N LYS A 450 25.17 -1.46 13.49
CA LYS A 450 25.02 -2.81 14.02
C LYS A 450 24.62 -3.80 12.93
N THR A 451 23.63 -3.46 12.12
CA THR A 451 23.14 -4.35 11.04
C THR A 451 24.16 -4.52 9.93
N ARG A 452 24.91 -3.47 9.58
CA ARG A 452 26.01 -3.55 8.63
C ARG A 452 27.07 -4.56 9.06
N ARG A 453 27.50 -4.53 10.34
CA ARG A 453 28.44 -5.51 10.89
C ARG A 453 27.92 -6.95 10.83
N LEU A 454 26.61 -7.16 11.01
CA LEU A 454 26.01 -8.50 10.88
C LEU A 454 26.16 -9.07 9.47
N PHE A 455 26.04 -8.22 8.45
CA PHE A 455 26.23 -8.62 7.06
C PHE A 455 27.71 -8.82 6.69
N GLU A 456 28.61 -8.00 7.22
CA GLU A 456 30.06 -8.08 6.96
C GLU A 456 30.73 -9.27 7.67
N ALA A 457 30.16 -9.74 8.78
CA ALA A 457 30.65 -10.90 9.54
C ALA A 457 30.15 -12.26 9.00
N GLY A 458 29.30 -12.27 7.99
CA GLY A 458 28.67 -13.47 7.43
C GLY A 458 29.16 -13.94 6.12
#